data_e47cc447e6a69e30fcc0cff528fca839
#
_entry.id   e47cc447e6a69e30fcc0cff528fca839
#
_cell.length_a   1.000
_cell.length_b   1.000
_cell.length_c   1.000
_cell.angle_alpha   90.00
_cell.angle_beta   90.00
_cell.angle_gamma   90.00
#
_symmetry.space_group_name_H-M   'P 1'
#
loop_
_entity.id
_entity.type
_entity.pdbx_description
1 polymer ?
#
loop_
_entity_poly.entity_id
_entity_poly.type
_entity_poly.pdbx_seq_one_letter_code
_entity_poly.pdbx_strand_id
1 'polypeptide(L)'
;IGANESMGGMYCQSAKEIAAGIYHCLNVSPQIENERIFGVYSPISRLEISAFARNMAASNGWIYFGMQPYGHFEEDETDDLLLFYIKEHKEDIVLYFMEHQKKFDGCVGFAGASCYLDYRELSMQDYEWFLEKLRETGICIIFDIGIASPPDLKFFGLFDRIFLPLMRQDLGCMEYKKFQKQMRKHGVWKMTNWEEVMLESWKNKGGRGQ
;
A
#
# COMPACT_ATOMS: atom_id res chain seq x y z
N ILE A 1 41.84 29.60 32.78
CA ILE A 1 41.54 28.17 32.57
C ILE A 1 40.02 28.04 32.82
N GLY A 2 39.23 28.14 31.77
CA GLY A 2 37.82 28.01 31.80
C GLY A 2 37.37 27.06 30.71
N ALA A 3 36.88 25.89 31.10
CA ALA A 3 36.25 24.94 30.18
C ALA A 3 34.81 25.40 29.93
N ASN A 4 34.52 25.72 28.67
CA ASN A 4 33.15 25.90 28.19
C ASN A 4 32.64 24.50 27.74
N GLU A 5 31.82 23.88 28.56
CA GLU A 5 30.99 22.78 28.13
C GLU A 5 29.78 23.38 27.42
N SER A 6 29.77 23.26 26.09
CA SER A 6 28.59 23.50 25.27
C SER A 6 27.62 22.33 25.46
N MET A 7 26.53 22.55 26.18
CA MET A 7 25.37 21.68 26.16
C MET A 7 24.85 21.59 24.74
N GLY A 8 24.99 20.42 24.12
CA GLY A 8 24.38 20.11 22.85
C GLY A 8 22.87 20.18 22.95
N GLY A 9 22.29 21.17 22.26
CA GLY A 9 20.85 21.24 22.14
C GLY A 9 20.31 19.97 21.52
N MET A 10 19.39 19.30 22.20
CA MET A 10 18.58 18.21 21.65
C MET A 10 17.71 18.83 20.54
N TYR A 11 18.14 18.68 19.31
CA TYR A 11 17.28 19.00 18.16
C TYR A 11 16.16 17.96 18.09
N CYS A 12 14.93 18.37 18.41
CA CYS A 12 13.75 17.61 18.04
C CYS A 12 13.68 17.58 16.52
N GLN A 13 14.11 16.49 15.91
CA GLN A 13 13.88 16.26 14.48
C GLN A 13 12.37 16.12 14.26
N SER A 14 11.86 16.77 13.22
CA SER A 14 10.47 16.61 12.83
C SER A 14 10.23 15.15 12.39
N ALA A 15 9.01 14.66 12.53
CA ALA A 15 8.64 13.32 12.03
C ALA A 15 9.05 13.11 10.57
N LYS A 16 9.02 14.19 9.77
CA LYS A 16 9.46 14.21 8.38
C LYS A 16 10.98 13.99 8.24
N GLU A 17 11.80 14.55 9.11
CA GLU A 17 13.26 14.39 9.08
C GLU A 17 13.67 12.99 9.58
N ILE A 18 12.95 12.46 10.57
CA ILE A 18 13.17 11.09 11.05
C ILE A 18 12.79 10.08 9.96
N ALA A 19 11.65 10.25 9.31
CA ALA A 19 11.23 9.42 8.18
C ALA A 19 12.24 9.49 7.03
N ALA A 20 12.69 10.68 6.62
CA ALA A 20 13.70 10.86 5.59
C ALA A 20 15.03 10.18 5.94
N GLY A 21 15.45 10.25 7.22
CA GLY A 21 16.66 9.55 7.72
C GLY A 21 16.55 8.03 7.61
N ILE A 22 15.39 7.47 7.94
CA ILE A 22 15.11 6.02 7.81
C ILE A 22 15.17 5.61 6.33
N TYR A 23 14.59 6.37 5.41
CA TYR A 23 14.64 6.10 3.97
C TYR A 23 16.07 6.13 3.40
N HIS A 24 16.89 7.06 3.85
CA HIS A 24 18.28 7.16 3.40
C HIS A 24 19.11 5.93 3.85
N CYS A 25 18.80 5.35 5.00
CA CYS A 25 19.45 4.13 5.50
C CYS A 25 19.04 2.87 4.75
N LEU A 26 17.89 2.87 4.06
CA LEU A 26 17.33 1.68 3.42
C LEU A 26 17.68 1.50 1.94
N ASN A 27 18.56 2.34 1.35
CA ASN A 27 18.99 2.25 -0.06
C ASN A 27 17.83 2.12 -1.08
N VAL A 28 16.75 2.86 -0.89
CA VAL A 28 15.61 2.87 -1.83
C VAL A 28 16.04 3.55 -3.13
N SER A 29 15.92 2.85 -4.25
CA SER A 29 16.31 3.34 -5.58
C SER A 29 15.64 4.67 -5.93
N PRO A 30 16.38 5.67 -6.46
CA PRO A 30 15.89 7.05 -6.62
C PRO A 30 14.97 7.30 -7.82
N GLN A 31 14.26 6.29 -8.34
CA GLN A 31 13.48 6.43 -9.59
C GLN A 31 11.99 6.74 -9.43
N ILE A 32 11.50 6.99 -8.20
CA ILE A 32 10.08 7.30 -7.96
C ILE A 32 10.00 8.57 -7.10
N GLU A 33 10.50 9.70 -7.60
CA GLU A 33 10.61 10.93 -6.77
C GLU A 33 9.28 11.51 -6.29
N ASN A 34 8.14 11.12 -6.87
CA ASN A 34 6.83 11.66 -6.51
C ASN A 34 5.72 10.62 -6.23
N GLU A 35 5.93 9.34 -6.55
CA GLU A 35 4.92 8.30 -6.31
C GLU A 35 5.04 7.77 -4.87
N ARG A 36 3.92 7.69 -4.15
CA ARG A 36 3.86 7.26 -2.74
C ARG A 36 2.80 6.19 -2.47
N ILE A 37 1.71 6.24 -3.21
CA ILE A 37 0.55 5.38 -3.00
C ILE A 37 0.45 4.39 -4.15
N PHE A 38 0.77 3.13 -3.84
CA PHE A 38 0.77 2.05 -4.81
C PHE A 38 -0.41 1.11 -4.57
N GLY A 39 -0.94 0.53 -5.62
CA GLY A 39 -1.93 -0.53 -5.54
C GLY A 39 -1.40 -1.81 -6.19
N VAL A 40 -1.82 -2.95 -5.67
CA VAL A 40 -1.74 -4.25 -6.34
C VAL A 40 -3.16 -4.74 -6.53
N TYR A 41 -3.54 -5.02 -7.75
CA TYR A 41 -4.88 -5.48 -8.07
C TYR A 41 -4.83 -6.55 -9.16
N SER A 42 -5.74 -7.50 -9.09
CA SER A 42 -5.96 -8.42 -10.21
C SER A 42 -7.45 -8.71 -10.36
N PRO A 43 -7.99 -8.68 -11.59
CA PRO A 43 -9.36 -9.15 -11.85
C PRO A 43 -9.48 -10.67 -11.74
N ILE A 44 -8.36 -11.37 -11.55
CA ILE A 44 -8.29 -12.82 -11.43
C ILE A 44 -7.75 -13.13 -10.03
N SER A 45 -8.63 -13.66 -9.17
CA SER A 45 -8.25 -13.98 -7.78
C SER A 45 -7.22 -15.11 -7.72
N ARG A 46 -6.10 -14.86 -7.02
CA ARG A 46 -5.01 -15.82 -6.76
C ARG A 46 -4.26 -15.46 -5.50
N LEU A 47 -3.77 -16.46 -4.79
CA LEU A 47 -2.95 -16.29 -3.59
C LEU A 47 -1.63 -15.54 -3.86
N GLU A 48 -1.07 -15.74 -5.06
CA GLU A 48 0.18 -15.09 -5.48
C GLU A 48 0.07 -13.57 -5.57
N ILE A 49 -1.13 -12.99 -5.69
CA ILE A 49 -1.33 -11.54 -5.75
C ILE A 49 -0.92 -10.90 -4.43
N SER A 50 -1.45 -11.39 -3.32
CA SER A 50 -1.10 -10.90 -1.98
C SER A 50 0.36 -11.18 -1.62
N ALA A 51 0.90 -12.34 -2.02
CA ALA A 51 2.31 -12.63 -1.86
C ALA A 51 3.19 -11.64 -2.65
N PHE A 52 2.80 -11.27 -3.86
CA PHE A 52 3.47 -10.24 -4.65
C PHE A 52 3.45 -8.89 -3.93
N ALA A 53 2.29 -8.44 -3.42
CA ALA A 53 2.15 -7.18 -2.70
C ALA A 53 3.04 -7.13 -1.45
N ARG A 54 3.03 -8.18 -0.61
CA ARG A 54 3.88 -8.27 0.57
C ARG A 54 5.38 -8.27 0.24
N ASN A 55 5.78 -9.00 -0.80
CA ASN A 55 7.18 -8.99 -1.22
C ASN A 55 7.63 -7.63 -1.76
N MET A 56 6.75 -6.92 -2.48
CA MET A 56 7.03 -5.54 -2.91
C MET A 56 7.20 -4.63 -1.70
N ALA A 57 6.32 -4.74 -0.70
CA ALA A 57 6.44 -4.00 0.57
C ALA A 57 7.78 -4.28 1.25
N ALA A 58 8.10 -5.56 1.48
CA ALA A 58 9.33 -5.99 2.16
C ALA A 58 10.60 -5.56 1.43
N SER A 59 10.63 -5.74 0.09
CA SER A 59 11.82 -5.45 -0.72
C SER A 59 12.12 -3.96 -0.86
N ASN A 60 11.11 -3.10 -0.76
CA ASN A 60 11.25 -1.66 -0.92
C ASN A 60 11.12 -0.87 0.39
N GLY A 61 10.88 -1.54 1.52
CA GLY A 61 10.63 -0.88 2.79
C GLY A 61 9.33 -0.07 2.79
N TRP A 62 8.34 -0.47 2.00
CA TRP A 62 7.03 0.16 1.95
C TRP A 62 6.10 -0.42 3.01
N ILE A 63 5.13 0.36 3.45
CA ILE A 63 4.09 -0.13 4.36
C ILE A 63 3.06 -0.91 3.55
N TYR A 64 2.75 -2.12 3.99
CA TYR A 64 1.69 -2.94 3.40
C TYR A 64 0.33 -2.58 3.98
N PHE A 65 -0.70 -2.52 3.14
CA PHE A 65 -2.09 -2.34 3.55
C PHE A 65 -2.98 -3.39 2.88
N GLY A 66 -3.42 -4.37 3.66
CA GLY A 66 -4.27 -5.46 3.16
C GLY A 66 -5.73 -5.03 3.01
N MET A 67 -6.33 -5.28 1.84
CA MET A 67 -7.75 -5.08 1.56
C MET A 67 -8.39 -6.36 0.95
N GLN A 68 -7.78 -7.52 1.18
CA GLN A 68 -8.34 -8.77 0.67
C GLN A 68 -9.53 -9.22 1.53
N PRO A 69 -10.61 -9.73 0.92
CA PRO A 69 -11.81 -10.17 1.65
C PRO A 69 -11.56 -11.29 2.65
N TYR A 70 -10.61 -12.14 2.36
CA TYR A 70 -10.24 -13.30 3.17
C TYR A 70 -8.71 -13.40 3.19
N GLY A 71 -8.08 -12.53 3.96
CA GLY A 71 -6.63 -12.54 4.15
C GLY A 71 -6.20 -13.80 4.92
N HIS A 72 -4.95 -14.21 4.74
CA HIS A 72 -4.34 -15.32 5.49
C HIS A 72 -3.75 -14.85 6.83
N PHE A 73 -4.42 -13.89 7.47
CA PHE A 73 -3.97 -13.29 8.72
C PHE A 73 -4.80 -13.82 9.87
N GLU A 74 -4.19 -13.95 11.02
CA GLU A 74 -4.89 -14.29 12.25
C GLU A 74 -5.69 -13.09 12.77
N GLU A 75 -6.72 -13.33 13.59
CA GLU A 75 -7.60 -12.24 14.07
C GLU A 75 -6.86 -11.15 14.84
N ASP A 76 -5.79 -11.49 15.55
CA ASP A 76 -4.96 -10.55 16.28
C ASP A 76 -4.06 -9.68 15.38
N GLU A 77 -3.93 -10.02 14.10
CA GLU A 77 -3.19 -9.24 13.09
C GLU A 77 -4.06 -8.18 12.42
N THR A 78 -5.39 -8.29 12.49
CA THR A 78 -6.33 -7.31 11.90
C THR A 78 -6.43 -6.04 12.75
N ASP A 79 -6.90 -4.95 12.15
CA ASP A 79 -7.11 -3.67 12.82
C ASP A 79 -8.38 -2.95 12.31
N ASP A 80 -9.51 -3.27 12.93
CA ASP A 80 -10.80 -2.66 12.59
C ASP A 80 -10.89 -1.21 13.06
N LEU A 81 -10.12 -0.84 14.09
CA LEU A 81 -10.12 0.53 14.61
C LEU A 81 -9.53 1.51 13.60
N LEU A 82 -8.57 1.07 12.77
CA LEU A 82 -8.04 1.90 11.69
C LEU A 82 -9.14 2.34 10.72
N LEU A 83 -10.04 1.44 10.32
CA LEU A 83 -11.16 1.80 9.43
C LEU A 83 -12.12 2.77 10.08
N PHE A 84 -12.36 2.65 11.40
CA PHE A 84 -13.13 3.64 12.16
C PHE A 84 -12.45 5.01 12.15
N TYR A 85 -11.13 5.09 12.34
CA TYR A 85 -10.38 6.35 12.25
C TYR A 85 -10.51 7.01 10.87
N ILE A 86 -10.46 6.20 9.81
CA ILE A 86 -10.63 6.68 8.43
C ILE A 86 -12.06 7.22 8.23
N LYS A 87 -13.08 6.46 8.64
CA LYS A 87 -14.49 6.80 8.48
C LYS A 87 -14.87 8.09 9.23
N GLU A 88 -14.35 8.25 10.45
CA GLU A 88 -14.63 9.40 11.30
C GLU A 88 -13.67 10.59 11.05
N HIS A 89 -12.81 10.50 10.05
CA HIS A 89 -11.80 11.53 9.70
C HIS A 89 -11.03 12.01 10.93
N LYS A 90 -10.54 11.08 11.77
CA LYS A 90 -9.79 11.44 12.99
C LYS A 90 -8.49 12.14 12.64
N GLU A 91 -8.25 13.32 13.21
CA GLU A 91 -7.07 14.15 12.90
C GLU A 91 -5.74 13.46 13.23
N ASP A 92 -5.75 12.57 14.22
CA ASP A 92 -4.60 11.78 14.66
C ASP A 92 -4.39 10.47 13.85
N ILE A 93 -5.08 10.30 12.71
CA ILE A 93 -5.00 9.13 11.84
C ILE A 93 -3.56 8.77 11.45
N VAL A 94 -2.73 9.76 11.16
CA VAL A 94 -1.33 9.54 10.78
C VAL A 94 -0.54 8.97 11.96
N LEU A 95 -0.73 9.52 13.16
CA LEU A 95 -0.10 9.03 14.38
C LEU A 95 -0.54 7.59 14.66
N TYR A 96 -1.86 7.36 14.65
CA TYR A 96 -2.41 6.03 14.82
C TYR A 96 -1.82 5.03 13.80
N PHE A 97 -1.80 5.39 12.52
CA PHE A 97 -1.25 4.58 11.45
C PHE A 97 0.23 4.23 11.69
N MET A 98 1.04 5.17 12.17
CA MET A 98 2.46 4.94 12.41
C MET A 98 2.73 4.06 13.63
N GLU A 99 1.92 4.16 14.69
CA GLU A 99 2.13 3.47 15.96
C GLU A 99 1.59 2.03 15.98
N HIS A 100 0.56 1.73 15.14
CA HIS A 100 -0.16 0.46 15.21
C HIS A 100 0.19 -0.53 14.08
N GLN A 101 1.27 -0.25 13.33
CA GLN A 101 1.78 -1.18 12.33
C GLN A 101 2.24 -2.49 12.97
N LYS A 102 1.92 -3.59 12.34
CA LYS A 102 2.33 -4.94 12.75
C LYS A 102 3.38 -5.51 11.80
N LYS A 103 4.16 -6.48 12.27
CA LYS A 103 5.11 -7.23 11.44
C LYS A 103 4.51 -8.59 11.12
N PHE A 104 4.44 -8.92 9.84
CA PHE A 104 3.99 -10.21 9.37
C PHE A 104 4.60 -10.52 7.99
N ASP A 105 4.87 -11.78 7.71
CA ASP A 105 5.39 -12.27 6.44
C ASP A 105 6.56 -11.44 5.84
N GLY A 106 7.43 -10.91 6.72
CA GLY A 106 8.61 -10.12 6.31
C GLY A 106 8.32 -8.67 5.93
N CYS A 107 7.09 -8.21 6.00
CA CYS A 107 6.70 -6.81 5.81
C CYS A 107 6.16 -6.17 7.09
N VAL A 108 5.93 -4.86 7.04
CA VAL A 108 5.35 -4.06 8.11
C VAL A 108 4.11 -3.36 7.58
N GLY A 109 3.04 -3.30 8.36
CA GLY A 109 1.82 -2.59 7.97
C GLY A 109 0.56 -3.10 8.64
N PHE A 110 -0.52 -3.17 7.86
CA PHE A 110 -1.85 -3.59 8.28
C PHE A 110 -2.29 -4.81 7.48
N ALA A 111 -2.62 -5.88 8.16
CA ALA A 111 -3.08 -7.13 7.55
C ALA A 111 -4.47 -6.96 6.89
N GLY A 112 -5.28 -6.03 7.42
CA GLY A 112 -6.61 -5.73 6.94
C GLY A 112 -7.65 -5.71 8.06
N ALA A 113 -8.92 -5.61 7.69
CA ALA A 113 -10.04 -5.70 8.62
C ALA A 113 -10.44 -7.15 8.88
N SER A 114 -11.00 -7.43 10.06
CA SER A 114 -11.57 -8.75 10.40
C SER A 114 -12.79 -9.10 9.53
N CYS A 115 -13.51 -8.09 9.08
CA CYS A 115 -14.60 -8.23 8.13
C CYS A 115 -14.38 -7.37 6.87
N TYR A 116 -14.28 -8.00 5.70
CA TYR A 116 -14.07 -7.27 4.44
C TYR A 116 -15.23 -6.32 4.08
N LEU A 117 -16.41 -6.52 4.65
CA LEU A 117 -17.55 -5.64 4.43
C LEU A 117 -17.32 -4.24 5.01
N ASP A 118 -16.45 -4.12 6.01
CA ASP A 118 -16.11 -2.85 6.64
C ASP A 118 -15.44 -1.88 5.66
N TYR A 119 -14.68 -2.40 4.68
CA TYR A 119 -14.16 -1.59 3.58
C TYR A 119 -15.24 -0.95 2.71
N ARG A 120 -16.43 -1.57 2.61
CA ARG A 120 -17.57 -1.04 1.86
C ARG A 120 -18.33 0.05 2.59
N GLU A 121 -18.10 0.18 3.88
CA GLU A 121 -18.66 1.27 4.66
C GLU A 121 -17.90 2.59 4.46
N LEU A 122 -16.68 2.52 3.92
CA LEU A 122 -15.89 3.69 3.57
C LEU A 122 -16.34 4.24 2.21
N SER A 123 -16.64 5.52 2.18
CA SER A 123 -16.93 6.25 0.95
C SER A 123 -15.66 6.59 0.16
N MET A 124 -15.82 7.02 -1.10
CA MET A 124 -14.71 7.57 -1.87
C MET A 124 -14.04 8.75 -1.16
N GLN A 125 -14.81 9.61 -0.50
CA GLN A 125 -14.32 10.77 0.23
C GLN A 125 -13.45 10.38 1.42
N ASP A 126 -13.81 9.29 2.12
CA ASP A 126 -13.00 8.77 3.23
C ASP A 126 -11.64 8.27 2.74
N TYR A 127 -11.62 7.56 1.60
CA TYR A 127 -10.37 7.12 0.98
C TYR A 127 -9.53 8.30 0.45
N GLU A 128 -10.14 9.28 -0.23
CA GLU A 128 -9.46 10.48 -0.71
C GLU A 128 -8.79 11.21 0.44
N TRP A 129 -9.55 11.48 1.52
CA TRP A 129 -9.03 12.11 2.72
C TRP A 129 -7.87 11.33 3.35
N PHE A 130 -8.04 10.01 3.54
CA PHE A 130 -7.01 9.17 4.14
C PHE A 130 -5.72 9.14 3.32
N LEU A 131 -5.83 8.93 2.01
CA LEU A 131 -4.67 8.87 1.12
C LEU A 131 -3.96 10.24 1.02
N GLU A 132 -4.70 11.36 1.11
CA GLU A 132 -4.11 12.69 1.17
C GLU A 132 -3.28 12.85 2.45
N LYS A 133 -3.82 12.45 3.61
CA LYS A 133 -3.07 12.45 4.87
C LYS A 133 -1.81 11.59 4.81
N LEU A 134 -1.87 10.43 4.19
CA LEU A 134 -0.70 9.58 4.01
C LEU A 134 0.34 10.21 3.06
N ARG A 135 -0.07 10.88 2.00
CA ARG A 135 0.85 11.60 1.10
C ARG A 135 1.63 12.70 1.82
N GLU A 136 1.02 13.39 2.76
CA GLU A 136 1.68 14.41 3.58
C GLU A 136 2.85 13.86 4.39
N THR A 137 2.85 12.56 4.72
CA THR A 137 3.94 11.91 5.48
C THR A 137 5.19 11.64 4.65
N GLY A 138 5.06 11.56 3.33
CA GLY A 138 6.12 11.15 2.43
C GLY A 138 6.45 9.65 2.46
N ILE A 139 5.66 8.84 3.17
CA ILE A 139 5.83 7.38 3.29
C ILE A 139 5.27 6.69 2.05
N CYS A 140 5.94 5.64 1.58
CA CYS A 140 5.43 4.81 0.51
C CYS A 140 4.58 3.67 1.07
N ILE A 141 3.38 3.49 0.50
CA ILE A 141 2.42 2.49 0.94
C ILE A 141 1.94 1.69 -0.26
N ILE A 142 1.80 0.38 -0.09
CA ILE A 142 1.27 -0.52 -1.10
C ILE A 142 -0.01 -1.19 -0.59
N PHE A 143 -1.09 -0.99 -1.30
CA PHE A 143 -2.41 -1.54 -1.02
C PHE A 143 -2.59 -2.85 -1.78
N ASP A 144 -2.87 -3.92 -1.08
CA ASP A 144 -3.29 -5.21 -1.65
C ASP A 144 -4.81 -5.20 -1.84
N ILE A 145 -5.25 -4.75 -3.01
CA ILE A 145 -6.65 -4.42 -3.29
C ILE A 145 -7.44 -5.67 -3.64
N GLY A 146 -8.36 -6.05 -2.78
CA GLY A 146 -9.30 -7.15 -3.04
C GLY A 146 -10.35 -6.79 -4.09
N ILE A 147 -10.88 -7.80 -4.81
CA ILE A 147 -11.89 -7.61 -5.86
C ILE A 147 -13.16 -6.95 -5.32
N ALA A 148 -13.52 -7.23 -4.07
CA ALA A 148 -14.75 -6.76 -3.44
C ALA A 148 -14.59 -5.48 -2.61
N SER A 149 -13.37 -5.00 -2.42
CA SER A 149 -13.06 -3.91 -1.49
C SER A 149 -13.22 -2.49 -2.06
N PRO A 150 -12.95 -2.22 -3.36
CA PRO A 150 -13.13 -0.88 -3.91
C PRO A 150 -14.59 -0.43 -3.83
N PRO A 151 -14.88 0.79 -3.34
CA PRO A 151 -16.25 1.32 -3.28
C PRO A 151 -16.83 1.58 -4.68
N ASP A 152 -15.98 2.03 -5.61
CA ASP A 152 -16.31 2.17 -7.04
C ASP A 152 -15.04 2.12 -7.91
N LEU A 153 -15.22 2.25 -9.24
CA LEU A 153 -14.08 2.19 -10.17
C LEU A 153 -13.14 3.40 -10.09
N LYS A 154 -13.61 4.56 -9.61
CA LYS A 154 -12.78 5.75 -9.49
C LYS A 154 -11.74 5.60 -8.37
N PHE A 155 -11.97 4.68 -7.44
CA PHE A 155 -11.03 4.34 -6.39
C PHE A 155 -9.62 4.08 -6.95
N PHE A 156 -9.53 3.40 -8.09
CA PHE A 156 -8.22 3.16 -8.73
C PHE A 156 -7.51 4.44 -9.19
N GLY A 157 -8.24 5.52 -9.39
CA GLY A 157 -7.67 6.84 -9.73
C GLY A 157 -6.98 7.55 -8.57
N LEU A 158 -7.11 7.04 -7.34
CA LEU A 158 -6.47 7.59 -6.15
C LEU A 158 -5.00 7.17 -6.01
N PHE A 159 -4.58 6.15 -6.75
CA PHE A 159 -3.23 5.58 -6.67
C PHE A 159 -2.30 6.23 -7.70
N ASP A 160 -1.06 6.44 -7.30
CA ASP A 160 -0.03 6.96 -8.19
C ASP A 160 0.37 5.90 -9.23
N ARG A 161 0.33 4.61 -8.82
CA ARG A 161 0.55 3.46 -9.71
C ARG A 161 -0.19 2.24 -9.19
N ILE A 162 -0.72 1.42 -10.11
CA ILE A 162 -1.29 0.11 -9.81
C ILE A 162 -0.57 -0.97 -10.58
N PHE A 163 -0.01 -1.92 -9.84
CA PHE A 163 0.56 -3.13 -10.40
C PHE A 163 -0.55 -4.15 -10.68
N LEU A 164 -0.50 -4.72 -11.88
CA LEU A 164 -1.37 -5.81 -12.33
C LEU A 164 -0.53 -7.09 -12.46
N PRO A 165 -0.42 -7.90 -11.39
CA PRO A 165 0.28 -9.17 -11.47
C PRO A 165 -0.50 -10.15 -12.34
N LEU A 166 0.12 -10.64 -13.42
CA LEU A 166 -0.49 -11.49 -14.43
C LEU A 166 0.40 -12.71 -14.71
N MET A 167 -0.21 -13.82 -15.09
CA MET A 167 0.47 -14.93 -15.77
C MET A 167 0.26 -14.79 -17.27
N ARG A 168 1.12 -15.39 -18.10
CA ARG A 168 1.00 -15.35 -19.57
C ARG A 168 -0.38 -15.76 -20.07
N GLN A 169 -0.96 -16.79 -19.44
CA GLN A 169 -2.30 -17.28 -19.78
C GLN A 169 -3.41 -16.27 -19.52
N ASP A 170 -3.20 -15.31 -18.61
CA ASP A 170 -4.21 -14.32 -18.24
C ASP A 170 -4.43 -13.28 -19.32
N LEU A 171 -3.39 -12.95 -20.09
CA LEU A 171 -3.48 -11.98 -21.19
C LEU A 171 -4.53 -12.35 -22.24
N GLY A 172 -4.82 -13.65 -22.38
CA GLY A 172 -5.83 -14.18 -23.29
C GLY A 172 -7.22 -14.37 -22.68
N CYS A 173 -7.33 -14.37 -21.35
CA CYS A 173 -8.56 -14.74 -20.66
C CYS A 173 -9.68 -13.69 -20.78
N MET A 174 -10.93 -14.14 -20.63
CA MET A 174 -12.10 -13.28 -20.78
C MET A 174 -12.22 -12.26 -19.65
N GLU A 175 -11.85 -12.65 -18.44
CA GLU A 175 -11.90 -11.83 -17.24
C GLU A 175 -11.02 -10.60 -17.40
N TYR A 176 -9.78 -10.78 -17.82
CA TYR A 176 -8.84 -9.69 -18.03
C TYR A 176 -9.29 -8.76 -19.16
N LYS A 177 -9.78 -9.30 -20.29
CA LYS A 177 -10.31 -8.51 -21.40
C LYS A 177 -11.54 -7.69 -20.98
N LYS A 178 -12.44 -8.27 -20.19
CA LYS A 178 -13.62 -7.56 -19.66
C LYS A 178 -13.19 -6.45 -18.70
N PHE A 179 -12.25 -6.72 -17.81
CA PHE A 179 -11.69 -5.72 -16.91
C PHE A 179 -11.12 -4.54 -17.70
N GLN A 180 -10.20 -4.77 -18.63
CA GLN A 180 -9.64 -3.70 -19.47
C GLN A 180 -10.71 -2.89 -20.18
N LYS A 181 -11.73 -3.57 -20.75
CA LYS A 181 -12.84 -2.89 -21.43
C LYS A 181 -13.63 -1.99 -20.49
N GLN A 182 -13.91 -2.46 -19.28
CA GLN A 182 -14.60 -1.66 -18.24
C GLN A 182 -13.78 -0.44 -17.84
N MET A 183 -12.51 -0.62 -17.48
CA MET A 183 -11.63 0.48 -17.07
C MET A 183 -11.51 1.56 -18.15
N ARG A 184 -11.39 1.14 -19.43
CA ARG A 184 -11.38 2.09 -20.57
C ARG A 184 -12.71 2.79 -20.77
N LYS A 185 -13.84 2.06 -20.67
CA LYS A 185 -15.19 2.62 -20.82
C LYS A 185 -15.48 3.71 -19.79
N HIS A 186 -15.01 3.54 -18.56
CA HIS A 186 -15.21 4.48 -17.47
C HIS A 186 -14.08 5.51 -17.32
N GLY A 187 -13.11 5.53 -18.24
CA GLY A 187 -12.01 6.50 -18.25
C GLY A 187 -10.89 6.20 -17.23
N VAL A 188 -11.08 5.26 -16.33
CA VAL A 188 -10.14 4.93 -15.24
C VAL A 188 -8.78 4.48 -15.77
N TRP A 189 -8.76 3.78 -16.92
CA TRP A 189 -7.50 3.35 -17.53
C TRP A 189 -6.55 4.50 -17.88
N LYS A 190 -7.07 5.70 -18.11
CA LYS A 190 -6.26 6.90 -18.42
C LYS A 190 -5.90 7.72 -17.19
N MET A 191 -6.64 7.55 -16.09
CA MET A 191 -6.45 8.32 -14.85
C MET A 191 -5.36 7.71 -13.96
N THR A 192 -5.07 6.43 -14.15
CA THR A 192 -4.19 5.65 -13.28
C THR A 192 -3.01 5.14 -14.09
N ASN A 193 -1.83 5.13 -13.51
CA ASN A 193 -0.66 4.49 -14.09
C ASN A 193 -0.71 2.97 -13.82
N TRP A 194 -1.14 2.18 -14.81
CA TRP A 194 -1.23 0.73 -14.73
C TRP A 194 0.05 0.08 -15.21
N GLU A 195 0.61 -0.81 -14.40
CA GLU A 195 1.81 -1.58 -14.74
C GLU A 195 1.51 -3.08 -14.70
N GLU A 196 1.55 -3.73 -15.88
CA GLU A 196 1.41 -5.18 -16.00
C GLU A 196 2.72 -5.86 -15.58
N VAL A 197 2.65 -6.77 -14.59
CA VAL A 197 3.81 -7.49 -14.06
C VAL A 197 3.65 -8.99 -14.28
N MET A 198 4.58 -9.61 -15.02
CA MET A 198 4.57 -11.06 -15.25
C MET A 198 5.08 -11.81 -14.03
N LEU A 199 4.21 -12.56 -13.36
CA LEU A 199 4.53 -13.31 -12.14
C LEU A 199 5.61 -14.37 -12.35
N GLU A 200 5.69 -14.99 -13.53
CA GLU A 200 6.73 -15.97 -13.83
C GLU A 200 8.14 -15.37 -13.81
N SER A 201 8.28 -14.13 -14.30
CA SER A 201 9.55 -13.42 -14.28
C SER A 201 9.94 -12.94 -12.89
N TRP A 202 8.96 -12.64 -12.07
CA TRP A 202 9.14 -12.21 -10.69
C TRP A 202 9.60 -13.35 -9.78
N LYS A 203 8.96 -14.54 -9.86
CA LYS A 203 9.37 -15.75 -9.12
C LYS A 203 10.83 -16.13 -9.39
N ASN A 204 11.30 -15.95 -10.62
CA ASN A 204 12.68 -16.27 -11.01
C ASN A 204 13.72 -15.28 -10.45
N LYS A 205 13.33 -14.05 -10.12
CA LYS A 205 14.23 -13.04 -9.50
C LYS A 205 14.35 -13.19 -7.98
N GLY A 206 13.27 -13.62 -7.30
CA GLY A 206 13.21 -13.83 -5.85
C GLY A 206 13.82 -15.14 -5.35
N GLY A 207 14.04 -16.10 -6.23
CA GLY A 207 14.51 -17.44 -5.87
C GLY A 207 16.01 -17.61 -5.63
N ARG A 208 16.81 -16.55 -5.50
CA ARG A 208 18.24 -16.61 -5.19
C ARG A 208 18.62 -16.13 -3.78
N GLY A 209 17.66 -16.19 -2.85
CA GLY A 209 17.88 -15.84 -1.45
C GLY A 209 17.33 -16.92 -0.52
N GLN A 210 17.92 -18.12 -0.53
CA GLN A 210 17.89 -19.10 0.56
C GLN A 210 19.31 -19.50 0.87
#